data_74b77dd29310b80e63e753c122f224b2
#
_entry.id   74b77dd29310b80e63e753c122f224b2
#
_cell.length_a   1.000
_cell.length_b   1.000
_cell.length_c   1.000
_cell.angle_alpha   90.00
_cell.angle_beta   90.00
_cell.angle_gamma   90.00
#
_symmetry.space_group_name_H-M   'P 1'
#
loop_
_entity.id
_entity.type
_entity.pdbx_description
1 polymer ?
#
loop_
_entity_poly.entity_id
_entity_poly.type
_entity_poly.pdbx_seq_one_letter_code
_entity_poly.pdbx_strand_id
1 'polypeptide(L)'
;LLFNPVYDNGPEGYGHNRVKQWFPAISPAHNINQGDRPTIVFLGSKDSLIPVETAKKFDADLKSAGVQSEVWIYEGQPHGFFNEGKSKESFIDTVLKMDAFLVANGWLDGNPDRKKLNSLLKTK
;
A
#
# COMPACT_ATOMS: atom_id res chain seq x y z
N LEU A 1 -5.36 2.37 3.22
CA LEU A 1 -4.20 2.85 2.45
C LEU A 1 -2.93 2.26 3.05
N LEU A 2 -2.16 1.52 2.27
CA LEU A 2 -0.99 0.80 2.75
C LEU A 2 0.27 1.21 1.94
N PHE A 3 1.31 1.64 2.65
CA PHE A 3 2.59 2.05 2.07
C PHE A 3 3.70 1.13 2.57
N ASN A 4 4.32 0.35 1.69
CA ASN A 4 5.34 -0.65 2.04
C ASN A 4 4.91 -1.48 3.28
N PRO A 5 3.70 -2.07 3.30
CA PRO A 5 3.14 -2.64 4.52
C PRO A 5 3.75 -4.00 4.84
N VAL A 6 3.89 -4.28 6.13
CA VAL A 6 4.09 -5.65 6.62
C VAL A 6 2.72 -6.28 6.80
N TYR A 7 2.27 -7.06 5.86
CA TYR A 7 1.00 -7.77 5.91
C TYR A 7 1.16 -9.30 6.03
N ASP A 8 2.36 -9.83 5.82
CA ASP A 8 2.67 -11.25 6.03
C ASP A 8 3.77 -11.40 7.07
N ASN A 9 3.43 -12.01 8.20
CA ASN A 9 4.34 -12.39 9.28
C ASN A 9 4.46 -13.91 9.41
N GLY A 10 3.97 -14.67 8.43
CA GLY A 10 4.11 -16.13 8.37
C GLY A 10 5.55 -16.61 8.35
N PRO A 11 5.80 -17.91 8.28
CA PRO A 11 7.16 -18.49 8.36
C PRO A 11 8.17 -17.87 7.39
N GLU A 12 7.73 -17.50 6.18
CA GLU A 12 8.53 -16.83 5.15
C GLU A 12 8.34 -15.30 5.15
N GLY A 13 7.49 -14.78 6.04
CA GLY A 13 7.11 -13.37 6.08
C GLY A 13 8.07 -12.52 6.90
N TYR A 14 7.95 -11.20 6.72
CA TYR A 14 8.80 -10.23 7.41
C TYR A 14 8.60 -10.27 8.92
N GLY A 15 9.70 -10.43 9.63
CA GLY A 15 9.71 -10.37 11.10
C GLY A 15 9.12 -11.59 11.80
N HIS A 16 8.93 -12.73 11.12
CA HIS A 16 8.42 -13.96 11.72
C HIS A 16 9.10 -14.33 13.04
N ASN A 17 10.43 -14.25 13.10
CA ASN A 17 11.21 -14.58 14.29
C ASN A 17 10.85 -13.73 15.54
N ARG A 18 10.23 -12.58 15.35
CA ARG A 18 9.76 -11.70 16.44
C ARG A 18 8.38 -12.10 16.96
N VAL A 19 7.54 -12.64 16.09
CA VAL A 19 6.13 -12.96 16.40
C VAL A 19 5.86 -14.45 16.54
N LYS A 20 6.66 -15.30 15.87
CA LYS A 20 6.60 -16.76 15.96
C LYS A 20 5.15 -17.29 15.90
N GLN A 21 4.74 -18.07 16.92
CA GLN A 21 3.40 -18.67 17.00
C GLN A 21 2.23 -17.67 17.02
N TRP A 22 2.49 -16.39 17.25
CA TRP A 22 1.44 -15.37 17.30
C TRP A 22 1.03 -14.83 15.93
N PHE A 23 1.81 -15.13 14.86
CA PHE A 23 1.53 -14.59 13.54
C PHE A 23 0.11 -14.88 13.02
N PRO A 24 -0.53 -16.06 13.30
CA PRO A 24 -1.88 -16.30 12.80
C PRO A 24 -2.91 -15.29 13.32
N ALA A 25 -2.68 -14.74 14.52
CA ALA A 25 -3.59 -13.78 15.12
C ALA A 25 -3.35 -12.31 14.69
N ILE A 26 -2.16 -12.00 14.17
CA ILE A 26 -1.75 -10.59 13.92
C ILE A 26 -1.39 -10.29 12.47
N SER A 27 -1.15 -11.31 11.65
CA SER A 27 -0.73 -11.14 10.26
C SER A 27 -1.95 -10.87 9.36
N PRO A 28 -2.09 -9.70 8.74
CA PRO A 28 -3.22 -9.39 7.88
C PRO A 28 -3.44 -10.43 6.76
N ALA A 29 -2.37 -10.90 6.12
CA ALA A 29 -2.46 -11.89 5.05
C ALA A 29 -3.04 -13.25 5.49
N HIS A 30 -3.06 -13.55 6.79
CA HIS A 30 -3.62 -14.78 7.36
C HIS A 30 -5.02 -14.58 7.94
N ASN A 31 -5.56 -13.38 7.88
CA ASN A 31 -6.85 -13.00 8.46
C ASN A 31 -7.80 -12.32 7.46
N ILE A 32 -7.56 -12.52 6.16
CA ILE A 32 -8.41 -11.95 5.09
C ILE A 32 -9.81 -12.56 5.14
N ASN A 33 -10.83 -11.70 5.09
CA ASN A 33 -12.23 -12.12 5.06
C ASN A 33 -13.09 -11.16 4.19
N GLN A 34 -14.28 -11.60 3.81
CA GLN A 34 -15.20 -10.84 2.96
C GLN A 34 -15.64 -9.49 3.57
N GLY A 35 -15.51 -9.31 4.87
CA GLY A 35 -15.87 -8.06 5.57
C GLY A 35 -14.74 -7.02 5.59
N ASP A 36 -13.58 -7.34 5.03
CA ASP A 36 -12.45 -6.41 4.99
C ASP A 36 -12.75 -5.20 4.11
N ARG A 37 -12.11 -4.10 4.43
CA ARG A 37 -12.32 -2.83 3.73
C ARG A 37 -11.55 -2.75 2.42
N PRO A 38 -12.07 -2.02 1.42
CA PRO A 38 -11.33 -1.71 0.20
C PRO A 38 -9.91 -1.27 0.51
N THR A 39 -8.94 -1.84 -0.21
CA THR A 39 -7.51 -1.70 0.10
C THR A 39 -6.73 -1.24 -1.12
N ILE A 40 -5.84 -0.27 -0.94
CA ILE A 40 -4.84 0.14 -1.93
C ILE A 40 -3.44 0.04 -1.31
N VAL A 41 -2.52 -0.58 -2.05
CA VAL A 41 -1.13 -0.83 -1.64
C VAL A 41 -0.18 -0.11 -2.58
N PHE A 42 0.82 0.56 -2.02
CA PHE A 42 1.94 1.16 -2.74
C PHE A 42 3.24 0.49 -2.30
N LEU A 43 3.98 -0.08 -3.26
CA LEU A 43 5.23 -0.81 -2.98
C LEU A 43 6.30 -0.48 -4.01
N GLY A 44 7.53 -0.26 -3.58
CA GLY A 44 8.68 -0.12 -4.45
C GLY A 44 9.19 -1.49 -4.92
N SER A 45 9.55 -1.64 -6.21
CA SER A 45 10.03 -2.93 -6.73
C SER A 45 11.43 -3.31 -6.20
N LYS A 46 12.17 -2.37 -5.63
CA LYS A 46 13.45 -2.58 -4.93
C LYS A 46 13.32 -2.50 -3.41
N ASP A 47 12.11 -2.72 -2.88
CA ASP A 47 11.94 -2.85 -1.44
C ASP A 47 12.67 -4.10 -0.95
N SER A 48 13.66 -3.92 -0.07
CA SER A 48 14.47 -5.02 0.47
C SER A 48 13.80 -5.75 1.64
N LEU A 49 12.67 -5.24 2.14
CA LEU A 49 11.96 -5.78 3.30
C LEU A 49 10.73 -6.57 2.88
N ILE A 50 10.01 -6.09 1.88
CA ILE A 50 8.73 -6.66 1.43
C ILE A 50 8.84 -7.03 -0.04
N PRO A 51 8.88 -8.33 -0.37
CA PRO A 51 8.93 -8.79 -1.76
C PRO A 51 7.67 -8.39 -2.55
N VAL A 52 7.84 -8.06 -3.82
CA VAL A 52 6.73 -7.72 -4.73
C VAL A 52 5.71 -8.86 -4.81
N GLU A 53 6.17 -10.10 -4.80
CA GLU A 53 5.29 -11.28 -4.88
C GLU A 53 4.36 -11.39 -3.66
N THR A 54 4.81 -10.97 -2.49
CA THR A 54 3.94 -10.90 -1.29
C THR A 54 2.81 -9.89 -1.49
N ALA A 55 3.10 -8.72 -2.10
CA ALA A 55 2.07 -7.73 -2.43
C ALA A 55 1.04 -8.25 -3.42
N LYS A 56 1.50 -8.90 -4.48
CA LYS A 56 0.63 -9.49 -5.50
C LYS A 56 -0.24 -10.61 -4.92
N LYS A 57 0.34 -11.46 -4.07
CA LYS A 57 -0.42 -12.52 -3.40
C LYS A 57 -1.50 -11.93 -2.49
N PHE A 58 -1.17 -10.95 -1.67
CA PHE A 58 -2.13 -10.29 -0.77
C PHE A 58 -3.30 -9.65 -1.55
N ASP A 59 -3.02 -8.99 -2.68
CA ASP A 59 -4.03 -8.44 -3.58
C ASP A 59 -4.95 -9.53 -4.16
N ALA A 60 -4.36 -10.63 -4.62
CA ALA A 60 -5.11 -11.76 -5.16
C ALA A 60 -6.01 -12.41 -4.09
N ASP A 61 -5.50 -12.58 -2.87
CA ASP A 61 -6.23 -13.16 -1.75
C ASP A 61 -7.42 -12.26 -1.33
N LEU A 62 -7.22 -10.93 -1.26
CA LEU A 62 -8.30 -9.97 -1.00
C LEU A 62 -9.39 -10.03 -2.08
N LYS A 63 -9.01 -10.01 -3.36
CA LYS A 63 -9.96 -10.14 -4.48
C LYS A 63 -10.72 -11.46 -4.46
N SER A 64 -10.06 -12.55 -4.11
CA SER A 64 -10.68 -13.87 -3.97
C SER A 64 -11.69 -13.91 -2.82
N ALA A 65 -11.49 -13.11 -1.77
CA ALA A 65 -12.44 -12.93 -0.68
C ALA A 65 -13.57 -11.93 -1.01
N GLY A 66 -13.61 -11.39 -2.24
CA GLY A 66 -14.62 -10.40 -2.66
C GLY A 66 -14.33 -8.97 -2.20
N VAL A 67 -13.12 -8.69 -1.73
CA VAL A 67 -12.68 -7.36 -1.28
C VAL A 67 -12.06 -6.60 -2.44
N GLN A 68 -12.47 -5.34 -2.63
CA GLN A 68 -11.83 -4.44 -3.59
C GLN A 68 -10.37 -4.19 -3.18
N SER A 69 -9.43 -4.47 -4.09
CA SER A 69 -8.01 -4.28 -3.83
C SER A 69 -7.27 -3.76 -5.06
N GLU A 70 -6.32 -2.87 -4.83
CA GLU A 70 -5.42 -2.30 -5.84
C GLU A 70 -3.98 -2.36 -5.33
N VAL A 71 -3.05 -2.80 -6.20
CA VAL A 71 -1.61 -2.77 -5.91
C VAL A 71 -0.88 -1.96 -6.97
N TRP A 72 -0.11 -0.97 -6.54
CA TRP A 72 0.74 -0.13 -7.38
C TRP A 72 2.21 -0.40 -7.09
N ILE A 73 2.89 -1.06 -8.04
CA ILE A 73 4.33 -1.32 -7.94
C ILE A 73 5.08 -0.17 -8.62
N TYR A 74 5.97 0.46 -7.88
CA TYR A 74 6.82 1.56 -8.37
C TYR A 74 8.18 1.00 -8.77
N GLU A 75 8.40 0.90 -10.07
CA GLU A 75 9.59 0.27 -10.62
C GLU A 75 10.87 1.03 -10.22
N GLY A 76 11.88 0.27 -9.78
CA GLY A 76 13.16 0.80 -9.34
C GLY A 76 13.15 1.52 -7.99
N GLN A 77 11.99 1.68 -7.34
CA GLN A 77 11.88 2.42 -6.10
C GLN A 77 12.17 1.54 -4.86
N PRO A 78 12.91 2.08 -3.86
CA PRO A 78 13.22 1.38 -2.62
C PRO A 78 12.11 1.54 -1.58
N HIS A 79 12.31 0.95 -0.40
CA HIS A 79 11.47 1.20 0.79
C HIS A 79 11.41 2.70 1.14
N GLY A 80 10.21 3.21 1.41
CA GLY A 80 9.98 4.62 1.77
C GLY A 80 10.05 5.62 0.61
N PHE A 81 9.97 5.16 -0.63
CA PHE A 81 10.03 5.98 -1.85
C PHE A 81 8.96 7.08 -1.92
N PHE A 82 7.85 6.87 -1.27
CA PHE A 82 6.68 7.76 -1.22
C PHE A 82 6.89 9.01 -0.35
N ASN A 83 8.02 9.14 0.32
CA ASN A 83 8.35 10.36 1.07
C ASN A 83 8.81 11.48 0.11
N GLU A 84 8.30 12.71 0.31
CA GLU A 84 8.64 13.88 -0.52
C GLU A 84 10.16 14.07 -0.69
N GLY A 85 10.91 13.91 0.41
CA GLY A 85 12.38 14.06 0.41
C GLY A 85 13.13 12.92 -0.28
N LYS A 86 12.46 11.82 -0.67
CA LYS A 86 13.05 10.70 -1.41
C LYS A 86 12.78 10.79 -2.90
N SER A 87 11.51 10.97 -3.26
CA SER A 87 11.07 11.11 -4.64
C SER A 87 9.81 11.98 -4.69
N LYS A 88 9.98 13.25 -5.05
CA LYS A 88 8.86 14.18 -5.16
C LYS A 88 7.80 13.71 -6.16
N GLU A 89 8.22 13.12 -7.28
CA GLU A 89 7.27 12.61 -8.30
C GLU A 89 6.48 11.42 -7.76
N SER A 90 7.13 10.45 -7.11
CA SER A 90 6.44 9.31 -6.50
C SER A 90 5.52 9.75 -5.36
N PHE A 91 5.93 10.72 -4.55
CA PHE A 91 5.09 11.31 -3.51
C PHE A 91 3.80 11.89 -4.11
N ILE A 92 3.93 12.74 -5.14
CA ILE A 92 2.78 13.36 -5.82
C ILE A 92 1.86 12.29 -6.42
N ASP A 93 2.43 11.30 -7.09
CA ASP A 93 1.68 10.24 -7.74
C ASP A 93 0.92 9.38 -6.74
N THR A 94 1.56 8.98 -5.63
CA THR A 94 0.90 8.22 -4.56
C THR A 94 -0.24 9.01 -3.92
N VAL A 95 -0.06 10.32 -3.66
CA VAL A 95 -1.11 11.17 -3.09
C VAL A 95 -2.32 11.26 -4.04
N LEU A 96 -2.08 11.43 -5.36
CA LEU A 96 -3.17 11.51 -6.34
C LEU A 96 -3.93 10.19 -6.48
N LYS A 97 -3.24 9.05 -6.46
CA LYS A 97 -3.87 7.73 -6.48
C LYS A 97 -4.67 7.45 -5.20
N MET A 98 -4.13 7.85 -4.07
CA MET A 98 -4.80 7.77 -2.76
C MET A 98 -6.11 8.57 -2.76
N ASP A 99 -6.05 9.82 -3.23
CA ASP A 99 -7.20 10.71 -3.35
C ASP A 99 -8.26 10.12 -4.29
N ALA A 100 -7.86 9.66 -5.48
CA ALA A 100 -8.74 8.99 -6.43
C ALA A 100 -9.42 7.75 -5.83
N PHE A 101 -8.67 6.92 -5.11
CA PHE A 101 -9.20 5.74 -4.43
C PHE A 101 -10.23 6.09 -3.37
N LEU A 102 -9.97 7.11 -2.55
CA LEU A 102 -10.90 7.56 -1.52
C LEU A 102 -12.17 8.15 -2.11
N VAL A 103 -12.06 8.93 -3.20
CA VAL A 103 -13.22 9.48 -3.94
C VAL A 103 -14.05 8.34 -4.55
N ALA A 104 -13.41 7.37 -5.21
CA ALA A 104 -14.10 6.24 -5.84
C ALA A 104 -14.88 5.38 -4.82
N ASN A 105 -14.43 5.36 -3.56
CA ASN A 105 -15.10 4.64 -2.47
C ASN A 105 -16.10 5.53 -1.68
N GLY A 106 -16.35 6.77 -2.11
CA GLY A 106 -17.30 7.68 -1.45
C GLY A 106 -16.85 8.20 -0.09
N TRP A 107 -15.53 8.17 0.18
CA TRP A 107 -14.96 8.64 1.45
C TRP A 107 -14.41 10.06 1.37
N LEU A 108 -14.25 10.59 0.16
CA LEU A 108 -13.91 11.98 -0.13
C LEU A 108 -14.76 12.49 -1.29
N ASP A 109 -15.01 13.81 -1.31
CA ASP A 109 -15.64 14.51 -2.43
C ASP A 109 -14.58 15.22 -3.29
N GLY A 110 -14.88 15.39 -4.58
CA GLY A 110 -14.04 16.14 -5.52
C GLY A 110 -13.24 15.25 -6.47
N ASN A 111 -12.16 15.80 -7.00
CA ASN A 111 -11.27 15.08 -7.91
C ASN A 111 -9.80 15.36 -7.55
N PRO A 112 -8.90 14.39 -7.74
CA PRO A 112 -7.47 14.60 -7.57
C PRO A 112 -6.97 15.77 -8.43
N ASP A 113 -6.26 16.72 -7.82
CA ASP A 113 -5.74 17.90 -8.51
C ASP A 113 -4.22 18.04 -8.35
N ARG A 114 -3.49 17.57 -9.38
CA ARG A 114 -2.03 17.66 -9.45
C ARG A 114 -1.52 19.11 -9.42
N LYS A 115 -2.24 20.06 -10.03
CA LYS A 115 -1.81 21.47 -10.06
C LYS A 115 -1.88 22.08 -8.69
N LYS A 116 -2.98 21.84 -7.97
CA LYS A 116 -3.17 22.29 -6.59
C LYS A 116 -2.12 21.68 -5.67
N LEU A 117 -1.88 20.37 -5.74
CA LEU A 117 -0.86 19.68 -4.95
C LEU A 117 0.53 20.26 -5.21
N ASN A 118 0.91 20.44 -6.48
CA ASN A 118 2.19 21.05 -6.85
C ASN A 118 2.33 22.49 -6.34
N SER A 119 1.25 23.28 -6.29
CA SER A 119 1.31 24.65 -5.75
C SER A 119 1.58 24.64 -4.24
N LEU A 120 0.93 23.74 -3.50
CA LEU A 120 1.14 23.59 -2.06
C LEU A 120 2.58 23.18 -1.70
N LEU A 121 3.21 22.35 -2.54
CA LEU A 121 4.59 21.88 -2.35
C LEU A 121 5.65 22.92 -2.75
N LYS A 122 5.27 24.02 -3.42
CA LYS A 122 6.19 25.12 -3.76
C LYS A 122 6.24 26.20 -2.69
N THR A 123 5.29 26.21 -1.76
CA THR A 123 5.16 27.23 -0.70
C THR A 123 5.94 26.88 0.56
N LYS A 124 6.70 25.78 0.55
CA LYS A 124 7.67 25.40 1.56
C LYS A 124 9.08 25.72 1.06
#